data_a4a15519be29b686f6d856db83dde495
#
_entry.id   a4a15519be29b686f6d856db83dde495
#
_cell.length_a   1.000
_cell.length_b   1.000
_cell.length_c   1.000
_cell.angle_alpha   90.00
_cell.angle_beta   90.00
_cell.angle_gamma   90.00
#
_symmetry.space_group_name_H-M   'P 1'
#
loop_
_entity.id
_entity.type
_entity.pdbx_description
1 polymer ?
#
loop_
_entity_poly.entity_id
_entity_poly.type
_entity_poly.pdbx_seq_one_letter_code
_entity_poly.pdbx_strand_id
1 'polypeptide(L)'
;NNLSLTDVDVEAILKIAKRGNKIMLVSNSFNRNLEDTLDFNSSYSYFSPALLKKYAAASLEKDTLFCIGDSAAYPRQSFYFYPQLCSSYLMPDSLPAKVLAEKGIPSVPIALSYPWGKGEIILVSTPLLFTNYGVLDGKNATYIFRLLSQMGDLPIVRTEGYMKQTAQIQMSPFRYFLSQRPLRWALYLTMFTIILFMVFTAR
;
A
#
# COMPACT_ATOMS: atom_id res chain seq x y z
N ASN A 1 -0.78 -4.00 -0.79
CA ASN A 1 0.54 -4.21 -0.20
C ASN A 1 0.37 -4.37 1.30
N ASN A 2 0.55 -5.58 1.82
CA ASN A 2 0.50 -5.86 3.24
C ASN A 2 1.94 -5.84 3.76
N LEU A 3 2.17 -5.12 4.83
CA LEU A 3 3.43 -5.07 5.52
C LEU A 3 3.55 -6.35 6.37
N SER A 4 4.52 -7.19 6.08
CA SER A 4 4.75 -8.44 6.82
C SER A 4 5.93 -8.23 7.77
N LEU A 5 5.66 -7.70 8.95
CA LEU A 5 6.63 -7.51 10.01
C LEU A 5 6.64 -8.73 10.93
N THR A 6 7.82 -9.15 11.35
CA THR A 6 7.99 -10.08 12.47
C THR A 6 8.06 -9.29 13.78
N ASP A 7 7.95 -9.97 14.92
CA ASP A 7 8.06 -9.33 16.23
C ASP A 7 9.42 -8.63 16.42
N VAL A 8 10.46 -9.26 15.90
CA VAL A 8 11.84 -8.71 15.91
C VAL A 8 11.92 -7.42 15.07
N ASP A 9 11.20 -7.38 13.94
CA ASP A 9 11.15 -6.18 13.09
C ASP A 9 10.42 -5.03 13.79
N VAL A 10 9.31 -5.33 14.47
CA VAL A 10 8.56 -4.33 15.26
C VAL A 10 9.44 -3.77 16.36
N GLU A 11 10.10 -4.62 17.13
CA GLU A 11 11.05 -4.17 18.17
C GLU A 11 12.18 -3.30 17.61
N ALA A 12 12.74 -3.70 16.46
CA ALA A 12 13.79 -2.92 15.79
C ALA A 12 13.29 -1.53 15.36
N ILE A 13 12.09 -1.44 14.78
CA ILE A 13 11.43 -0.19 14.39
C ILE A 13 11.24 0.70 15.61
N LEU A 14 10.67 0.17 16.70
CA LEU A 14 10.44 0.91 17.95
C LEU A 14 11.75 1.41 18.55
N LYS A 15 12.80 0.58 18.51
CA LYS A 15 14.14 0.95 19.00
C LYS A 15 14.78 2.08 18.18
N ILE A 16 14.59 2.07 16.86
CA ILE A 16 15.08 3.12 15.96
C ILE A 16 14.32 4.42 16.22
N ALA A 17 13.00 4.37 16.34
CA ALA A 17 12.18 5.53 16.66
C ALA A 17 12.57 6.13 18.02
N LYS A 18 12.74 5.29 19.05
CA LYS A 18 13.14 5.73 20.40
C LYS A 18 14.45 6.53 20.42
N ARG A 19 15.34 6.30 19.44
CA ARG A 19 16.63 7.02 19.29
C ARG A 19 16.50 8.43 18.69
N GLY A 20 15.30 8.83 18.25
CA GLY A 20 15.04 10.15 17.68
C GLY A 20 14.80 10.15 16.18
N ASN A 21 14.63 8.96 15.56
CA ASN A 21 14.31 8.87 14.14
C ASN A 21 12.79 8.91 13.93
N LYS A 22 12.38 9.45 12.81
CA LYS A 22 11.00 9.39 12.35
C LYS A 22 10.84 8.22 11.40
N ILE A 23 9.82 7.40 11.61
CA ILE A 23 9.55 6.21 10.79
C ILE A 23 8.14 6.29 10.24
N MET A 24 7.99 6.19 8.93
CA MET A 24 6.70 6.14 8.27
C MET A 24 6.42 4.73 7.74
N LEU A 25 5.32 4.14 8.18
CA LEU A 25 4.83 2.84 7.74
C LEU A 25 3.58 3.04 6.90
N VAL A 26 3.64 2.61 5.64
CA VAL A 26 2.54 2.78 4.67
C VAL A 26 2.03 1.41 4.26
N SER A 27 0.84 1.03 4.75
CA SER A 27 0.26 -0.31 4.51
C SER A 27 -1.26 -0.30 4.58
N ASN A 28 -1.93 -1.24 3.90
CA ASN A 28 -3.37 -1.47 4.07
C ASN A 28 -3.73 -2.18 5.37
N SER A 29 -2.81 -2.97 5.90
CA SER A 29 -2.97 -3.70 7.16
C SER A 29 -1.67 -3.70 7.92
N PHE A 30 -1.78 -3.65 9.22
CA PHE A 30 -0.66 -3.69 10.14
C PHE A 30 -0.65 -5.01 10.90
N ASN A 31 0.48 -5.36 11.46
CA ASN A 31 0.63 -6.58 12.24
C ASN A 31 0.06 -6.33 13.65
N ARG A 32 -0.56 -7.37 14.23
CA ARG A 32 -1.23 -7.28 15.52
C ARG A 32 -0.31 -6.79 16.65
N ASN A 33 0.96 -7.21 16.64
CA ASN A 33 1.92 -6.76 17.64
C ASN A 33 2.20 -5.26 17.57
N LEU A 34 2.18 -4.68 16.38
CA LEU A 34 2.30 -3.23 16.21
C LEU A 34 1.01 -2.53 16.67
N GLU A 35 -0.16 -3.12 16.37
CA GLU A 35 -1.46 -2.61 16.82
C GLU A 35 -1.55 -2.62 18.35
N ASP A 36 -1.19 -3.74 18.98
CA ASP A 36 -1.20 -3.90 20.44
C ASP A 36 -0.17 -2.95 21.12
N THR A 37 0.98 -2.70 20.48
CA THR A 37 2.04 -1.85 21.06
C THR A 37 1.74 -0.37 20.94
N LEU A 38 1.17 0.07 19.84
CA LEU A 38 0.81 1.47 19.57
C LEU A 38 -0.66 1.77 19.92
N ASP A 39 -1.38 0.79 20.43
CA ASP A 39 -2.76 0.88 20.90
C ASP A 39 -3.69 1.50 19.85
N PHE A 40 -3.78 0.82 18.71
CA PHE A 40 -4.70 1.18 17.64
C PHE A 40 -5.28 -0.06 16.97
N ASN A 41 -6.42 0.10 16.34
CA ASN A 41 -7.04 -0.93 15.53
C ASN A 41 -7.05 -0.50 14.06
N SER A 42 -6.54 -1.35 13.17
CA SER A 42 -6.74 -1.17 11.74
C SER A 42 -7.98 -1.93 11.27
N SER A 43 -8.91 -1.23 10.67
CA SER A 43 -10.08 -1.85 10.07
C SER A 43 -9.99 -1.76 8.56
N TYR A 44 -10.25 -2.88 7.92
CA TYR A 44 -10.21 -3.01 6.47
C TYR A 44 -11.63 -3.12 5.92
N SER A 45 -11.98 -2.23 5.01
CA SER A 45 -13.23 -2.34 4.29
C SER A 45 -13.13 -3.50 3.29
N TYR A 46 -13.63 -4.66 3.68
CA TYR A 46 -13.65 -5.82 2.81
C TYR A 46 -14.49 -5.55 1.56
N PHE A 47 -13.90 -5.93 0.45
CA PHE A 47 -14.55 -5.88 -0.84
C PHE A 47 -15.63 -6.98 -0.91
N SER A 48 -16.88 -6.63 -0.67
CA SER A 48 -17.98 -7.58 -0.82
C SER A 48 -18.44 -7.67 -2.29
N PRO A 49 -18.92 -8.84 -2.76
CA PRO A 49 -19.50 -8.96 -4.10
C PRO A 49 -20.67 -8.01 -4.37
N ALA A 50 -21.39 -7.59 -3.32
CA ALA A 50 -22.46 -6.60 -3.41
C ALA A 50 -21.90 -5.19 -3.68
N LEU A 51 -20.76 -4.85 -3.09
CA LEU A 51 -20.04 -3.60 -3.38
C LEU A 51 -19.49 -3.62 -4.81
N LEU A 52 -18.97 -4.77 -5.30
CA LEU A 52 -18.53 -4.92 -6.69
C LEU A 52 -19.64 -4.55 -7.71
N LYS A 53 -20.86 -5.02 -7.49
CA LYS A 53 -22.01 -4.69 -8.35
C LYS A 53 -22.37 -3.21 -8.28
N LYS A 54 -22.28 -2.61 -7.10
CA LYS A 54 -22.54 -1.18 -6.90
C LYS A 54 -21.48 -0.32 -7.58
N TYR A 55 -20.21 -0.73 -7.54
CA TYR A 55 -19.09 -0.01 -8.16
C TYR A 55 -18.93 -0.26 -9.66
N ALA A 56 -19.36 -1.41 -10.18
CA ALA A 56 -19.37 -1.67 -11.62
C ALA A 56 -20.45 -0.86 -12.36
N ALA A 57 -21.50 -0.44 -11.66
CA ALA A 57 -22.61 0.35 -12.22
C ALA A 57 -22.43 1.87 -12.06
N ALA A 58 -21.60 2.31 -11.10
CA ALA A 58 -21.28 3.73 -10.88
C ALA A 58 -19.86 3.99 -11.37
N SER A 59 -19.65 5.11 -12.07
CA SER A 59 -18.30 5.67 -12.24
C SER A 59 -17.62 5.66 -10.88
N LEU A 60 -16.43 5.05 -10.77
CA LEU A 60 -15.65 4.92 -9.54
C LEU A 60 -15.69 6.22 -8.73
N GLU A 61 -16.54 6.25 -7.71
CA GLU A 61 -16.63 7.41 -6.83
C GLU A 61 -15.30 7.50 -6.06
N LYS A 62 -14.70 8.68 -6.12
CA LYS A 62 -13.49 8.98 -5.36
C LYS A 62 -13.88 9.43 -3.97
N ASP A 63 -13.18 8.92 -2.96
CA ASP A 63 -13.28 9.42 -1.59
C ASP A 63 -12.60 10.78 -1.45
N THR A 64 -13.11 11.60 -0.55
CA THR A 64 -12.48 12.86 -0.20
C THR A 64 -11.56 12.67 1.00
N LEU A 65 -10.32 13.06 0.85
CA LEU A 65 -9.31 13.01 1.89
C LEU A 65 -9.09 14.41 2.46
N PHE A 66 -8.91 14.49 3.77
CA PHE A 66 -8.65 15.73 4.49
C PHE A 66 -7.31 15.60 5.20
N CYS A 67 -6.36 16.47 4.91
CA CYS A 67 -5.18 16.62 5.75
C CYS A 67 -5.50 17.54 6.92
N ILE A 68 -5.27 17.06 8.12
CA ILE A 68 -5.36 17.87 9.34
C ILE A 68 -3.99 18.50 9.55
N GLY A 69 -3.85 19.77 9.23
CA GLY A 69 -2.58 20.47 9.34
C GLY A 69 -2.50 21.36 10.56
N ASP A 70 -1.28 21.62 11.02
CA ASP A 70 -0.98 22.73 11.92
C ASP A 70 -0.95 24.04 11.12
N SER A 71 -2.00 24.71 11.26
CA SER A 71 -2.42 26.11 11.12
C SER A 71 -1.79 27.05 10.10
N ALA A 72 -0.51 27.30 10.01
CA ALA A 72 0.00 28.42 9.22
C ALA A 72 0.53 28.04 7.83
N ALA A 73 1.26 26.93 7.71
CA ALA A 73 1.82 26.46 6.43
C ALA A 73 0.87 25.56 5.67
N TYR A 74 -0.02 24.85 6.37
CA TYR A 74 -0.93 23.86 5.79
C TYR A 74 -2.35 24.06 6.31
N PRO A 75 -3.21 24.80 5.62
CA PRO A 75 -4.58 25.02 6.06
C PRO A 75 -5.39 23.71 6.03
N ARG A 76 -6.27 23.58 7.01
CA ARG A 76 -7.15 22.42 7.23
C ARG A 76 -8.03 22.01 6.04
N GLN A 77 -8.16 22.84 5.02
CA GLN A 77 -9.13 22.70 3.92
C GLN A 77 -8.53 22.16 2.62
N SER A 78 -7.64 21.20 2.68
CA SER A 78 -7.15 20.57 1.45
C SER A 78 -7.89 19.28 1.19
N PHE A 79 -8.57 19.21 0.05
CA PHE A 79 -9.36 18.06 -0.37
C PHE A 79 -8.61 17.27 -1.44
N TYR A 80 -8.46 15.97 -1.22
CA TYR A 80 -7.83 15.07 -2.17
C TYR A 80 -8.77 13.91 -2.43
N PHE A 81 -8.81 13.45 -3.66
CA PHE A 81 -9.70 12.39 -4.08
C PHE A 81 -8.95 11.08 -4.20
N TYR A 82 -9.58 10.02 -3.73
CA TYR A 82 -9.00 8.70 -3.65
C TYR A 82 -10.04 7.64 -4.04
N PRO A 83 -9.70 6.63 -4.89
CA PRO A 83 -10.63 5.55 -5.22
C PRO A 83 -10.98 4.73 -3.98
N GLN A 84 -12.25 4.49 -3.74
CA GLN A 84 -12.78 3.76 -2.56
C GLN A 84 -12.31 2.30 -2.46
N LEU A 85 -11.73 1.74 -3.52
CA LEU A 85 -11.50 0.31 -3.68
C LEU A 85 -10.50 -0.33 -2.71
N CYS A 86 -9.71 0.43 -1.97
CA CYS A 86 -8.66 -0.11 -1.10
C CYS A 86 -8.47 0.74 0.15
N SER A 87 -9.53 1.06 0.86
CA SER A 87 -9.42 1.91 2.02
C SER A 87 -9.48 1.15 3.34
N SER A 88 -8.39 1.11 4.04
CA SER A 88 -8.35 0.83 5.47
C SER A 88 -8.40 2.14 6.25
N TYR A 89 -8.84 2.08 7.49
CA TYR A 89 -8.82 3.20 8.41
C TYR A 89 -8.20 2.78 9.74
N LEU A 90 -7.72 3.75 10.48
CA LEU A 90 -6.99 3.56 11.72
C LEU A 90 -7.84 4.12 12.86
N MET A 91 -8.05 3.33 13.90
CA MET A 91 -8.74 3.76 15.11
C MET A 91 -7.71 3.82 16.23
N PRO A 92 -7.26 5.00 16.67
CA PRO A 92 -6.42 5.13 17.87
C PRO A 92 -7.29 4.84 19.09
N ASP A 93 -6.74 4.16 20.06
CA ASP A 93 -7.41 3.86 21.33
C ASP A 93 -6.91 4.78 22.45
N SER A 94 -6.06 4.31 23.35
CA SER A 94 -5.71 5.04 24.58
C SER A 94 -4.45 5.89 24.46
N LEU A 95 -3.53 5.54 23.56
CA LEU A 95 -2.28 6.29 23.40
C LEU A 95 -2.51 7.62 22.66
N PRO A 96 -1.79 8.69 23.02
CA PRO A 96 -1.91 9.99 22.38
C PRO A 96 -1.42 9.91 20.92
N ALA A 97 -2.36 9.82 20.01
CA ALA A 97 -2.10 9.85 18.57
C ALA A 97 -2.50 11.21 17.99
N LYS A 98 -1.63 11.77 17.15
CA LYS A 98 -1.95 12.93 16.33
C LYS A 98 -2.53 12.45 15.01
N VAL A 99 -3.75 12.83 14.69
CA VAL A 99 -4.35 12.55 13.38
C VAL A 99 -3.75 13.49 12.35
N LEU A 100 -3.17 12.93 11.30
CA LEU A 100 -2.55 13.67 10.20
C LEU A 100 -3.47 13.79 8.99
N ALA A 101 -4.27 12.77 8.72
CA ALA A 101 -5.23 12.77 7.64
C ALA A 101 -6.45 11.90 7.96
N GLU A 102 -7.57 12.30 7.41
CA GLU A 102 -8.87 11.65 7.54
C GLU A 102 -9.54 11.47 6.18
N LYS A 103 -10.52 10.58 6.09
CA LYS A 103 -11.33 10.40 4.89
C LYS A 103 -12.82 10.32 5.20
N GLY A 104 -13.62 10.68 4.21
CA GLY A 104 -15.07 10.46 4.20
C GLY A 104 -15.89 11.34 5.13
N ILE A 105 -17.19 11.06 5.17
CA ILE A 105 -18.17 11.65 6.08
C ILE A 105 -19.04 10.49 6.60
N PRO A 106 -19.01 10.09 7.90
CA PRO A 106 -18.18 10.70 8.96
C PRO A 106 -16.67 10.51 8.75
N SER A 107 -15.92 11.47 9.25
CA SER A 107 -14.46 11.48 9.08
C SER A 107 -13.82 10.35 9.87
N VAL A 108 -13.00 9.53 9.21
CA VAL A 108 -12.24 8.44 9.82
C VAL A 108 -10.74 8.60 9.58
N PRO A 109 -9.90 8.41 10.59
CA PRO A 109 -8.46 8.58 10.47
C PRO A 109 -7.85 7.57 9.49
N ILE A 110 -6.96 8.05 8.60
CA ILE A 110 -6.20 7.24 7.65
C ILE A 110 -4.70 7.44 7.78
N ALA A 111 -4.27 8.46 8.52
CA ALA A 111 -2.88 8.67 8.88
C ALA A 111 -2.79 9.16 10.32
N LEU A 112 -1.98 8.48 11.12
CA LEU A 112 -1.73 8.76 12.53
C LEU A 112 -0.24 8.95 12.78
N SER A 113 0.09 9.79 13.74
CA SER A 113 1.44 9.94 14.25
C SER A 113 1.46 9.68 15.74
N TYR A 114 2.39 8.86 16.18
CA TYR A 114 2.66 8.50 17.56
C TYR A 114 4.03 9.03 17.98
N PRO A 115 4.14 9.87 19.00
CA PRO A 115 5.42 10.19 19.59
C PRO A 115 5.99 8.95 20.28
N TRP A 116 7.22 8.56 19.95
CA TRP A 116 7.86 7.38 20.50
C TRP A 116 9.29 7.67 20.98
N GLY A 117 9.44 7.83 22.29
CA GLY A 117 10.72 8.24 22.86
C GLY A 117 11.14 9.63 22.40
N LYS A 118 12.25 9.72 21.66
CA LYS A 118 12.74 11.00 21.09
C LYS A 118 12.32 11.18 19.62
N GLY A 119 11.69 10.17 19.02
CA GLY A 119 11.26 10.17 17.61
C GLY A 119 9.77 10.05 17.46
N GLU A 120 9.36 9.60 16.30
CA GLU A 120 7.94 9.57 15.88
C GLU A 120 7.68 8.39 14.96
N ILE A 121 6.53 7.73 15.12
CA ILE A 121 6.06 6.67 14.24
C ILE A 121 4.81 7.17 13.55
N ILE A 122 4.86 7.23 12.22
CA ILE A 122 3.77 7.68 11.37
C ILE A 122 3.17 6.47 10.67
N LEU A 123 1.89 6.22 10.88
CA LEU A 123 1.12 5.16 10.25
C LEU A 123 0.24 5.75 9.15
N VAL A 124 0.27 5.17 7.95
CA VAL A 124 -0.54 5.60 6.82
C VAL A 124 -1.24 4.40 6.20
N SER A 125 -2.56 4.43 6.14
CA SER A 125 -3.38 3.33 5.65
C SER A 125 -3.74 3.43 4.16
N THR A 126 -3.11 4.33 3.41
CA THR A 126 -3.40 4.60 2.00
C THR A 126 -2.23 4.31 1.04
N PRO A 127 -1.70 3.07 0.99
CA PRO A 127 -0.51 2.76 0.20
C PRO A 127 -0.74 2.94 -1.31
N LEU A 128 -1.97 2.86 -1.80
CA LEU A 128 -2.26 3.06 -3.22
C LEU A 128 -1.91 4.47 -3.69
N LEU A 129 -2.05 5.48 -2.82
CA LEU A 129 -1.68 6.86 -3.13
C LEU A 129 -0.17 7.04 -3.35
N PHE A 130 0.65 6.19 -2.74
CA PHE A 130 2.12 6.20 -2.91
C PHE A 130 2.60 5.43 -4.15
N THR A 131 1.69 4.97 -5.00
CA THR A 131 2.02 4.37 -6.29
C THR A 131 1.95 5.41 -7.41
N ASN A 132 2.56 5.10 -8.57
CA ASN A 132 2.48 5.96 -9.74
C ASN A 132 1.02 6.26 -10.14
N TYR A 133 0.12 5.29 -9.96
CA TYR A 133 -1.31 5.49 -10.22
C TYR A 133 -1.93 6.54 -9.28
N GLY A 134 -1.63 6.45 -7.98
CA GLY A 134 -2.19 7.36 -6.99
C GLY A 134 -1.58 8.77 -7.06
N VAL A 135 -0.27 8.87 -7.22
CA VAL A 135 0.45 10.17 -7.27
C VAL A 135 0.00 11.05 -8.43
N LEU A 136 -0.25 10.43 -9.59
CA LEU A 136 -0.60 11.17 -10.82
C LEU A 136 -2.09 11.54 -10.90
N ASP A 137 -2.92 11.00 -10.02
CA ASP A 137 -4.37 11.30 -10.03
C ASP A 137 -4.68 12.59 -9.24
N GLY A 138 -5.16 13.61 -9.96
CA GLY A 138 -5.63 14.88 -9.38
C GLY A 138 -4.58 15.62 -8.55
N LYS A 139 -4.91 15.92 -7.29
CA LYS A 139 -4.03 16.63 -6.34
C LYS A 139 -3.35 15.70 -5.31
N ASN A 140 -3.34 14.40 -5.54
CA ASN A 140 -2.81 13.41 -4.58
C ASN A 140 -1.30 13.58 -4.31
N ALA A 141 -0.54 14.09 -5.28
CA ALA A 141 0.85 14.45 -5.07
C ALA A 141 1.04 15.41 -3.89
N THR A 142 0.15 16.39 -3.74
CA THR A 142 0.20 17.34 -2.61
C THR A 142 -0.11 16.65 -1.28
N TYR A 143 -1.04 15.69 -1.26
CA TYR A 143 -1.32 14.88 -0.07
C TYR A 143 -0.08 14.11 0.39
N ILE A 144 0.57 13.42 -0.54
CA ILE A 144 1.78 12.65 -0.26
C ILE A 144 2.91 13.57 0.22
N PHE A 145 3.10 14.69 -0.46
CA PHE A 145 4.11 15.68 -0.08
C PHE A 145 3.90 16.17 1.36
N ARG A 146 2.66 16.43 1.77
CA ARG A 146 2.32 16.84 3.14
C ARG A 146 2.63 15.75 4.16
N LEU A 147 2.34 14.49 3.86
CA LEU A 147 2.69 13.38 4.75
C LEU A 147 4.21 13.22 4.86
N LEU A 148 4.92 13.31 3.72
CA LEU A 148 6.38 13.22 3.72
C LEU A 148 7.04 14.40 4.44
N SER A 149 6.45 15.60 4.40
CA SER A 149 6.98 16.76 5.13
C SER A 149 6.96 16.59 6.65
N GLN A 150 6.12 15.67 7.17
CA GLN A 150 6.16 15.31 8.61
C GLN A 150 7.46 14.59 8.98
N MET A 151 8.18 14.01 8.02
CA MET A 151 9.48 13.36 8.28
C MET A 151 10.59 14.36 8.59
N GLY A 152 10.40 15.67 8.33
CA GLY A 152 11.38 16.72 8.54
C GLY A 152 12.39 16.85 7.40
N ASP A 153 13.47 17.62 7.66
CA ASP A 153 14.48 17.98 6.64
C ASP A 153 15.61 16.96 6.50
N LEU A 154 15.54 15.83 7.20
CA LEU A 154 16.55 14.78 7.12
C LEU A 154 16.37 13.92 5.86
N PRO A 155 17.47 13.29 5.37
CA PRO A 155 17.38 12.38 4.23
C PRO A 155 16.41 11.24 4.50
N ILE A 156 15.45 11.03 3.60
CA ILE A 156 14.48 9.94 3.68
C ILE A 156 15.08 8.69 3.05
N VAL A 157 15.18 7.61 3.82
CA VAL A 157 15.59 6.30 3.34
C VAL A 157 14.36 5.42 3.20
N ARG A 158 14.05 4.99 1.97
CA ARG A 158 12.99 4.02 1.70
C ARG A 158 13.57 2.61 1.78
N THR A 159 12.93 1.75 2.55
CA THR A 159 13.26 0.32 2.61
C THR A 159 12.11 -0.53 2.04
N GLU A 160 12.44 -1.58 1.33
CA GLU A 160 11.50 -2.57 0.80
C GLU A 160 11.66 -3.93 1.50
N GLY A 161 12.55 -4.04 2.48
CA GLY A 161 12.89 -5.29 3.16
C GLY A 161 11.71 -5.99 3.84
N TYR A 162 10.68 -5.25 4.24
CA TYR A 162 9.48 -5.77 4.89
C TYR A 162 8.33 -6.07 3.92
N MET A 163 8.46 -5.71 2.65
CA MET A 163 7.54 -6.22 1.67
C MET A 163 7.84 -7.71 1.51
N LYS A 164 6.82 -8.57 1.70
CA LYS A 164 6.95 -9.92 1.17
C LYS A 164 7.34 -9.73 -0.29
N GLN A 165 8.60 -9.98 -0.60
CA GLN A 165 8.95 -10.32 -1.95
C GLN A 165 7.99 -11.47 -2.25
N THR A 166 6.93 -11.17 -2.98
CA THR A 166 6.27 -12.20 -3.78
C THR A 166 7.45 -12.80 -4.48
N ALA A 167 7.88 -13.99 -4.02
CA ALA A 167 9.06 -14.65 -4.53
C ALA A 167 8.89 -14.47 -6.02
N GLN A 168 9.77 -13.68 -6.63
CA GLN A 168 9.82 -13.67 -8.07
C GLN A 168 10.05 -15.12 -8.35
N ILE A 169 8.95 -15.83 -8.64
CA ILE A 169 9.03 -17.16 -9.18
C ILE A 169 9.90 -16.87 -10.39
N GLN A 170 11.20 -17.19 -10.27
CA GLN A 170 12.08 -17.19 -11.42
C GLN A 170 11.40 -18.18 -12.36
N MET A 171 10.47 -17.62 -13.15
CA MET A 171 9.81 -18.41 -14.16
C MET A 171 10.94 -18.86 -15.06
N SER A 172 11.24 -20.16 -15.05
CA SER A 172 12.17 -20.70 -16.01
C SER A 172 11.73 -20.18 -17.40
N PRO A 173 12.65 -19.85 -18.30
CA PRO A 173 12.30 -19.34 -19.62
C PRO A 173 11.20 -20.15 -20.30
N PHE A 174 11.19 -21.48 -20.09
CA PHE A 174 10.18 -22.40 -20.57
C PHE A 174 8.79 -22.15 -19.95
N ARG A 175 8.73 -21.86 -18.65
CA ARG A 175 7.47 -21.54 -17.97
C ARG A 175 6.91 -20.18 -18.40
N TYR A 176 7.79 -19.24 -18.72
CA TYR A 176 7.40 -17.96 -19.33
C TYR A 176 6.77 -18.18 -20.71
N PHE A 177 7.38 -19.02 -21.57
CA PHE A 177 6.83 -19.38 -22.87
C PHE A 177 5.43 -20.00 -22.75
N LEU A 178 5.23 -20.89 -21.81
CA LEU A 178 3.94 -21.55 -21.59
C LEU A 178 2.87 -20.61 -20.98
N SER A 179 3.27 -19.53 -20.32
CA SER A 179 2.34 -18.57 -19.73
C SER A 179 1.71 -17.63 -20.77
N GLN A 180 2.42 -17.37 -21.86
CA GLN A 180 1.96 -16.49 -22.95
C GLN A 180 1.18 -17.26 -23.99
N ARG A 181 -0.10 -16.92 -24.21
CA ARG A 181 -0.96 -17.61 -25.18
C ARG A 181 -0.35 -17.74 -26.58
N PRO A 182 0.17 -16.66 -27.22
CA PRO A 182 0.74 -16.79 -28.56
C PRO A 182 1.97 -17.68 -28.60
N LEU A 183 2.86 -17.60 -27.62
CA LEU A 183 4.08 -18.42 -27.56
C LEU A 183 3.76 -19.90 -27.32
N ARG A 184 2.74 -20.19 -26.52
CA ARG A 184 2.26 -21.56 -26.30
C ARG A 184 1.71 -22.20 -27.59
N TRP A 185 0.92 -21.47 -28.37
CA TRP A 185 0.43 -21.94 -29.64
C TRP A 185 1.56 -22.15 -30.67
N ALA A 186 2.53 -21.24 -30.71
CA ALA A 186 3.70 -21.42 -31.58
C ALA A 186 4.50 -22.67 -31.22
N LEU A 187 4.66 -22.97 -29.92
CA LEU A 187 5.33 -24.17 -29.45
C LEU A 187 4.56 -25.44 -29.87
N TYR A 188 3.22 -25.45 -29.75
CA TYR A 188 2.40 -26.62 -30.17
C TYR A 188 2.47 -26.83 -31.67
N LEU A 189 2.46 -25.77 -32.45
CA LEU A 189 2.54 -25.85 -33.91
C LEU A 189 3.90 -26.40 -34.37
N THR A 190 5.00 -25.95 -33.74
CA THR A 190 6.34 -26.48 -34.02
C THR A 190 6.47 -27.93 -33.62
N MET A 191 5.96 -28.37 -32.50
CA MET A 191 5.97 -29.79 -32.12
C MET A 191 5.14 -30.63 -33.10
N PHE A 192 3.99 -30.14 -33.51
CA PHE A 192 3.14 -30.80 -34.45
C PHE A 192 3.80 -30.98 -35.83
N THR A 193 4.46 -29.94 -36.35
CA THR A 193 5.21 -30.00 -37.60
C THR A 193 6.39 -30.97 -37.54
N ILE A 194 7.10 -31.04 -36.43
CA ILE A 194 8.20 -31.99 -36.22
C ILE A 194 7.66 -33.44 -36.24
N ILE A 195 6.56 -33.70 -35.55
CA ILE A 195 5.93 -35.02 -35.52
C ILE A 195 5.48 -35.42 -36.92
N LEU A 196 4.81 -34.54 -37.65
CA LEU A 196 4.42 -34.80 -39.06
C LEU A 196 5.63 -35.11 -39.93
N PHE A 197 6.68 -34.33 -39.83
CA PHE A 197 7.92 -34.54 -40.56
C PHE A 197 8.51 -35.93 -40.27
N MET A 198 8.58 -36.33 -39.00
CA MET A 198 9.05 -37.66 -38.60
C MET A 198 8.21 -38.78 -39.23
N VAL A 199 6.89 -38.64 -39.18
CA VAL A 199 5.97 -39.64 -39.72
C VAL A 199 6.12 -39.79 -41.25
N PHE A 200 6.29 -38.68 -41.96
CA PHE A 200 6.44 -38.71 -43.43
C PHE A 200 7.85 -39.12 -43.89
N THR A 201 8.87 -38.84 -43.07
CA THR A 201 10.25 -39.21 -43.45
C THR A 201 10.61 -40.64 -43.02
N ALA A 202 9.95 -41.19 -42.00
CA ALA A 202 10.13 -42.58 -41.56
C ALA A 202 9.45 -43.63 -42.45
N ARG A 203 8.85 -43.24 -43.57
CA ARG A 203 8.21 -44.07 -44.54
C ARG A 203 9.09 -44.20 -45.81
#